data_3b3d926c2659e282b1a102399b17ad55
#
_entry.id   3b3d926c2659e282b1a102399b17ad55
#
_cell.length_a   1.000
_cell.length_b   1.000
_cell.length_c   1.000
_cell.angle_alpha   90.00
_cell.angle_beta   90.00
_cell.angle_gamma   90.00
#
_symmetry.space_group_name_H-M   'P 1'
#
loop_
_entity.id
_entity.type
_entity.pdbx_description
1 polymer ?
#
loop_
_entity_poly.entity_id
_entity_poly.type
_entity_poly.pdbx_seq_one_letter_code
_entity_poly.pdbx_strand_id
1 'polypeptide(L)'
;MRENMLPVIEKFTGTEYSTAGFVITAILLLLITGFAGYITGKSAAESFGGNKKKTAVVFTVTALITMAALLCFFGASAKAARGGVMCIIMLYAAFEDIKTRECADFLSVTLGITGIIGKEPKELILSLIAFAGIILILLISSAVTKNGIGGGDVKFAGAA
;
A
#
# COMPACT_ATOMS: atom_id res chain seq x y z
N MET A 1 -9.80 10.72 -27.93
CA MET A 1 -9.41 10.69 -26.51
C MET A 1 -8.65 9.42 -26.10
N ARG A 2 -8.96 8.27 -26.68
CA ARG A 2 -8.29 6.98 -26.41
C ARG A 2 -6.84 6.89 -26.92
N GLU A 3 -6.55 7.44 -28.09
CA GLU A 3 -5.22 7.36 -28.69
C GLU A 3 -4.13 8.18 -27.98
N ASN A 4 -4.51 9.19 -27.19
CA ASN A 4 -3.55 10.06 -26.53
C ASN A 4 -3.15 9.58 -25.12
N MET A 5 -3.87 8.62 -24.53
CA MET A 5 -3.53 8.08 -23.19
C MET A 5 -2.52 6.92 -23.23
N LEU A 6 -2.54 6.12 -24.30
CA LEU A 6 -1.63 4.97 -24.44
C LEU A 6 -0.15 5.37 -24.40
N PRO A 7 0.31 6.40 -25.16
CA PRO A 7 1.71 6.81 -25.11
C PRO A 7 2.13 7.41 -23.78
N VAL A 8 1.19 7.99 -23.01
CA VAL A 8 1.47 8.48 -21.66
C VAL A 8 1.68 7.32 -20.70
N ILE A 9 0.81 6.30 -20.77
CA ILE A 9 0.91 5.09 -19.95
C ILE A 9 2.20 4.32 -20.29
N GLU A 10 2.52 4.17 -21.56
CA GLU A 10 3.75 3.51 -22.04
C GLU A 10 5.01 4.22 -21.54
N LYS A 11 5.02 5.54 -21.56
CA LYS A 11 6.13 6.36 -21.06
C LYS A 11 6.36 6.20 -19.55
N PHE A 12 5.29 5.97 -18.76
CA PHE A 12 5.39 5.78 -17.31
C PHE A 12 5.63 4.33 -16.88
N THR A 13 5.20 3.35 -17.66
CA THR A 13 5.29 1.92 -17.29
C THR A 13 6.46 1.19 -17.94
N GLY A 14 7.00 1.70 -19.04
CA GLY A 14 8.09 1.06 -19.78
C GLY A 14 7.72 -0.30 -20.39
N THR A 15 6.43 -0.64 -20.46
CA THR A 15 5.92 -1.92 -20.97
C THR A 15 4.99 -1.70 -22.14
N GLU A 16 5.31 -2.32 -23.29
CA GLU A 16 4.39 -2.39 -24.43
C GLU A 16 3.25 -3.36 -24.11
N TYR A 17 2.09 -2.83 -23.76
CA TYR A 17 0.88 -3.63 -23.63
C TYR A 17 0.01 -3.49 -24.87
N SER A 18 -0.48 -4.62 -25.40
CA SER A 18 -1.65 -4.56 -26.28
C SER A 18 -2.81 -3.98 -25.47
N THR A 19 -3.66 -3.16 -26.10
CA THR A 19 -4.83 -2.54 -25.40
C THR A 19 -5.68 -3.59 -24.67
N ALA A 20 -5.85 -4.76 -25.27
CA ALA A 20 -6.57 -5.89 -24.66
C ALA A 20 -5.84 -6.43 -23.41
N GLY A 21 -4.53 -6.61 -23.47
CA GLY A 21 -3.72 -7.08 -22.34
C GLY A 21 -3.78 -6.12 -21.16
N PHE A 22 -3.69 -4.81 -21.43
CA PHE A 22 -3.85 -3.79 -20.38
C PHE A 22 -5.21 -3.88 -19.68
N VAL A 23 -6.30 -3.94 -20.44
CA VAL A 23 -7.66 -3.99 -19.91
C VAL A 23 -7.88 -5.25 -19.08
N ILE A 24 -7.46 -6.40 -19.57
CA ILE A 24 -7.59 -7.68 -18.84
C ILE A 24 -6.81 -7.63 -17.53
N THR A 25 -5.55 -7.19 -17.55
CA THR A 25 -4.71 -7.11 -16.34
C THR A 25 -5.28 -6.10 -15.34
N ALA A 26 -5.76 -4.95 -15.78
CA ALA A 26 -6.38 -3.95 -14.93
C ALA A 26 -7.65 -4.48 -14.25
N ILE A 27 -8.51 -5.19 -14.98
CA ILE A 27 -9.71 -5.83 -14.41
C ILE A 27 -9.31 -6.88 -13.38
N LEU A 28 -8.34 -7.74 -13.66
CA LEU A 28 -7.86 -8.75 -12.73
C LEU A 28 -7.30 -8.12 -11.46
N LEU A 29 -6.49 -7.06 -11.56
CA LEU A 29 -5.96 -6.35 -10.40
C LEU A 29 -7.07 -5.73 -9.55
N LEU A 30 -8.08 -5.12 -10.16
CA LEU A 30 -9.24 -4.58 -9.44
C LEU A 30 -10.03 -5.68 -8.72
N LEU A 31 -10.29 -6.81 -9.38
CA LEU A 31 -11.01 -7.93 -8.78
C LEU A 31 -10.24 -8.54 -7.60
N ILE A 32 -8.94 -8.80 -7.76
CA ILE A 32 -8.09 -9.37 -6.71
C ILE A 32 -7.99 -8.40 -5.53
N THR A 33 -7.77 -7.11 -5.79
CA THR A 33 -7.64 -6.10 -4.73
C THR A 33 -8.96 -5.86 -4.01
N GLY A 34 -10.08 -5.82 -4.72
CA GLY A 34 -11.41 -5.72 -4.12
C GLY A 34 -11.75 -6.92 -3.24
N PHE A 35 -11.45 -8.14 -3.71
CA PHE A 35 -11.65 -9.37 -2.95
C PHE A 35 -10.74 -9.43 -1.70
N ALA A 36 -9.47 -9.09 -1.85
CA ALA A 36 -8.53 -8.99 -0.74
C ALA A 36 -8.99 -7.95 0.30
N GLY A 37 -9.43 -6.78 -0.15
CA GLY A 37 -10.00 -5.75 0.72
C GLY A 37 -11.22 -6.25 1.50
N TYR A 38 -12.13 -6.99 0.83
CA TYR A 38 -13.30 -7.58 1.49
C TYR A 38 -12.92 -8.56 2.61
N ILE A 39 -12.02 -9.51 2.31
CA ILE A 39 -11.56 -10.50 3.29
C ILE A 39 -10.85 -9.82 4.46
N THR A 40 -9.93 -8.91 4.16
CA THR A 40 -9.16 -8.19 5.18
C THR A 40 -10.07 -7.34 6.08
N GLY A 41 -11.04 -6.63 5.49
CA GLY A 41 -12.00 -5.84 6.27
C GLY A 41 -12.91 -6.68 7.15
N LYS A 42 -13.31 -7.87 6.69
CA LYS A 42 -14.07 -8.83 7.50
C LYS A 42 -13.22 -9.36 8.66
N SER A 43 -11.97 -9.75 8.38
CA SER A 43 -11.02 -10.23 9.40
C SER A 43 -10.71 -9.15 10.43
N ALA A 44 -10.47 -7.92 10.01
CA ALA A 44 -10.24 -6.79 10.89
C ALA A 44 -11.41 -6.54 11.86
N ALA A 45 -12.66 -6.60 11.34
CA ALA A 45 -13.84 -6.45 12.18
C ALA A 45 -14.04 -7.63 13.15
N GLU A 46 -13.59 -8.83 12.80
CA GLU A 46 -13.60 -10.00 13.69
C GLU A 46 -12.56 -9.87 14.81
N SER A 47 -11.35 -9.39 14.47
CA SER A 47 -10.25 -9.28 15.43
C SER A 47 -10.43 -8.10 16.40
N PHE A 48 -10.84 -6.93 15.91
CA PHE A 48 -10.87 -5.70 16.70
C PHE A 48 -12.26 -5.20 17.04
N GLY A 49 -13.29 -5.97 16.72
CA GLY A 49 -14.69 -5.61 16.93
C GLY A 49 -15.22 -4.60 15.91
N GLY A 50 -16.48 -4.74 15.57
CA GLY A 50 -17.14 -3.84 14.63
C GLY A 50 -18.20 -4.53 13.81
N ASN A 51 -18.89 -3.75 12.98
CA ASN A 51 -19.87 -4.31 12.05
C ASN A 51 -19.15 -4.90 10.83
N LYS A 52 -19.07 -6.25 10.76
CA LYS A 52 -18.36 -6.99 9.71
C LYS A 52 -18.72 -6.52 8.30
N LYS A 53 -20.03 -6.30 8.03
CA LYS A 53 -20.47 -5.85 6.69
C LYS A 53 -20.01 -4.43 6.38
N LYS A 54 -20.17 -3.49 7.33
CA LYS A 54 -19.75 -2.09 7.11
C LYS A 54 -18.22 -2.00 6.92
N THR A 55 -17.46 -2.65 7.78
CA THR A 55 -15.99 -2.64 7.71
C THR A 55 -15.51 -3.29 6.41
N ALA A 56 -16.05 -4.44 6.03
CA ALA A 56 -15.69 -5.08 4.76
C ALA A 56 -16.01 -4.19 3.54
N VAL A 57 -17.15 -3.52 3.53
CA VAL A 57 -17.51 -2.59 2.43
C VAL A 57 -16.55 -1.40 2.39
N VAL A 58 -16.23 -0.79 3.53
CA VAL A 58 -15.28 0.34 3.59
C VAL A 58 -13.91 -0.08 3.07
N PHE A 59 -13.38 -1.22 3.52
CA PHE A 59 -12.10 -1.75 3.04
C PHE A 59 -12.12 -2.02 1.54
N THR A 60 -13.18 -2.66 1.03
CA THR A 60 -13.32 -2.95 -0.40
C THR A 60 -13.35 -1.67 -1.23
N VAL A 61 -14.16 -0.69 -0.84
CA VAL A 61 -14.29 0.57 -1.58
C VAL A 61 -12.97 1.34 -1.57
N THR A 62 -12.33 1.45 -0.40
CA THR A 62 -11.03 2.12 -0.29
C THR A 62 -9.96 1.42 -1.12
N ALA A 63 -9.88 0.08 -1.06
CA ALA A 63 -8.94 -0.71 -1.84
C ALA A 63 -9.16 -0.54 -3.35
N LEU A 64 -10.41 -0.52 -3.81
CA LEU A 64 -10.75 -0.30 -5.22
C LEU A 64 -10.38 1.11 -5.70
N ILE A 65 -10.70 2.15 -4.91
CA ILE A 65 -10.34 3.54 -5.24
C ILE A 65 -8.82 3.68 -5.33
N THR A 66 -8.09 3.11 -4.37
CA THR A 66 -6.63 3.18 -4.35
C THR A 66 -6.02 2.42 -5.52
N MET A 67 -6.54 1.22 -5.84
CA MET A 67 -6.06 0.47 -7.00
C MET A 67 -6.38 1.20 -8.32
N ALA A 68 -7.55 1.81 -8.45
CA ALA A 68 -7.87 2.62 -9.63
C ALA A 68 -6.89 3.79 -9.79
N ALA A 69 -6.56 4.49 -8.70
CA ALA A 69 -5.55 5.55 -8.72
C ALA A 69 -4.16 5.00 -9.13
N LEU A 70 -3.72 3.87 -8.55
CA LEU A 70 -2.45 3.24 -8.91
C LEU A 70 -2.41 2.81 -10.38
N LEU A 71 -3.50 2.30 -10.93
CA LEU A 71 -3.61 1.97 -12.35
C LEU A 71 -3.52 3.22 -13.24
N CYS A 72 -4.04 4.36 -12.79
CA CYS A 72 -3.89 5.62 -13.53
C CYS A 72 -2.44 6.12 -13.55
N PHE A 73 -1.69 5.96 -12.46
CA PHE A 73 -0.31 6.46 -12.37
C PHE A 73 0.73 5.47 -12.89
N PHE A 74 0.58 4.18 -12.62
CA PHE A 74 1.57 3.15 -12.90
C PHE A 74 1.14 2.15 -13.98
N GLY A 75 -0.09 2.29 -14.51
CA GLY A 75 -0.66 1.34 -15.45
C GLY A 75 -0.87 -0.05 -14.82
N ALA A 76 -1.17 -1.04 -15.65
CA ALA A 76 -1.33 -2.44 -15.24
C ALA A 76 0.05 -3.13 -15.06
N SER A 77 0.80 -2.71 -14.07
CA SER A 77 2.19 -3.12 -13.83
C SER A 77 2.37 -3.81 -12.48
N ALA A 78 3.51 -4.47 -12.30
CA ALA A 78 3.91 -5.04 -11.01
C ALA A 78 4.04 -3.95 -9.91
N LYS A 79 4.34 -2.70 -10.29
CA LYS A 79 4.38 -1.57 -9.35
C LYS A 79 2.98 -1.25 -8.81
N ALA A 80 1.96 -1.26 -9.68
CA ALA A 80 0.56 -1.07 -9.25
C ALA A 80 0.08 -2.23 -8.36
N ALA A 81 0.40 -3.47 -8.71
CA ALA A 81 0.04 -4.64 -7.90
C ALA A 81 0.66 -4.56 -6.50
N ARG A 82 1.95 -4.25 -6.41
CA ARG A 82 2.66 -4.06 -5.14
C ARG A 82 2.05 -2.92 -4.31
N GLY A 83 1.80 -1.77 -4.93
CA GLY A 83 1.13 -0.64 -4.29
C GLY A 83 -0.23 -1.02 -3.72
N GLY A 84 -1.02 -1.83 -4.43
CA GLY A 84 -2.30 -2.35 -3.95
C GLY A 84 -2.17 -3.20 -2.68
N VAL A 85 -1.19 -4.10 -2.64
CA VAL A 85 -0.90 -4.92 -1.44
C VAL A 85 -0.48 -4.02 -0.27
N MET A 86 0.43 -3.07 -0.49
CA MET A 86 0.86 -2.12 0.54
C MET A 86 -0.32 -1.32 1.09
N CYS A 87 -1.22 -0.84 0.23
CA CYS A 87 -2.40 -0.10 0.67
C CYS A 87 -3.35 -0.93 1.54
N ILE A 88 -3.53 -2.23 1.24
CA ILE A 88 -4.35 -3.12 2.07
C ILE A 88 -3.70 -3.31 3.45
N ILE A 89 -2.38 -3.51 3.52
CA ILE A 89 -1.64 -3.62 4.79
C ILE A 89 -1.79 -2.34 5.60
N MET A 90 -1.58 -1.18 4.97
CA MET A 90 -1.73 0.12 5.64
C MET A 90 -3.15 0.37 6.12
N LEU A 91 -4.16 -0.03 5.35
CA LEU A 91 -5.56 0.09 5.74
C LEU A 91 -5.90 -0.78 6.96
N TYR A 92 -5.35 -2.00 7.01
CA TYR A 92 -5.49 -2.88 8.17
C TYR A 92 -4.81 -2.28 9.40
N ALA A 93 -3.58 -1.81 9.25
CA ALA A 93 -2.83 -1.17 10.33
C ALA A 93 -3.54 0.08 10.86
N ALA A 94 -4.06 0.93 9.97
CA ALA A 94 -4.83 2.10 10.38
C ALA A 94 -6.12 1.73 11.16
N PHE A 95 -6.79 0.65 10.77
CA PHE A 95 -7.97 0.18 11.49
C PHE A 95 -7.62 -0.38 12.87
N GLU A 96 -6.52 -1.16 12.97
CA GLU A 96 -5.99 -1.65 14.24
C GLU A 96 -5.64 -0.48 15.16
N ASP A 97 -4.87 0.50 14.68
CA ASP A 97 -4.48 1.67 15.46
C ASP A 97 -5.68 2.47 15.98
N ILE A 98 -6.70 2.70 15.16
CA ILE A 98 -7.94 3.37 15.58
C ILE A 98 -8.64 2.60 16.71
N LYS A 99 -8.54 1.27 16.74
CA LYS A 99 -9.24 0.42 17.72
C LYS A 99 -8.45 0.15 18.97
N THR A 100 -7.16 -0.08 18.86
CA THR A 100 -6.29 -0.52 19.95
C THR A 100 -5.31 0.55 20.40
N ARG A 101 -5.07 1.58 19.57
CA ARG A 101 -3.98 2.56 19.71
C ARG A 101 -2.60 1.90 19.72
N GLU A 102 -2.51 0.76 19.12
CA GLU A 102 -1.29 -0.01 18.94
C GLU A 102 -1.23 -0.49 17.49
N CYS A 103 -0.04 -0.55 16.95
CA CYS A 103 0.21 -1.13 15.62
C CYS A 103 1.13 -2.34 15.78
N ALA A 104 0.68 -3.51 15.34
CA ALA A 104 1.45 -4.73 15.47
C ALA A 104 2.75 -4.66 14.66
N ASP A 105 3.88 -4.98 15.29
CA ASP A 105 5.21 -4.97 14.67
C ASP A 105 5.28 -5.81 13.39
N PHE A 106 4.49 -6.88 13.33
CA PHE A 106 4.44 -7.77 12.17
C PHE A 106 3.93 -7.04 10.90
N LEU A 107 3.05 -6.05 11.03
CA LEU A 107 2.55 -5.26 9.89
C LEU A 107 3.66 -4.39 9.29
N SER A 108 4.50 -3.78 10.14
CA SER A 108 5.69 -3.03 9.70
C SER A 108 6.66 -3.93 8.93
N VAL A 109 6.91 -5.14 9.44
CA VAL A 109 7.78 -6.12 8.77
C VAL A 109 7.18 -6.55 7.43
N THR A 110 5.88 -6.85 7.38
CA THR A 110 5.20 -7.25 6.15
C THR A 110 5.21 -6.13 5.10
N LEU A 111 5.02 -4.88 5.53
CA LEU A 111 5.09 -3.72 4.67
C LEU A 111 6.50 -3.56 4.09
N GLY A 112 7.54 -3.66 4.92
CA GLY A 112 8.93 -3.59 4.49
C GLY A 112 9.30 -4.71 3.51
N ILE A 113 8.89 -5.95 3.76
CA ILE A 113 9.10 -7.07 2.83
C ILE A 113 8.41 -6.79 1.49
N THR A 114 7.16 -6.32 1.51
CA THR A 114 6.42 -5.97 0.29
C THR A 114 7.13 -4.85 -0.49
N GLY A 115 7.73 -3.89 0.20
CA GLY A 115 8.50 -2.81 -0.39
C GLY A 115 9.78 -3.27 -1.10
N ILE A 116 10.40 -4.36 -0.63
CA ILE A 116 11.66 -4.91 -1.19
C ILE A 116 11.39 -5.80 -2.42
N ILE A 117 10.29 -6.54 -2.45
CA ILE A 117 9.97 -7.50 -3.51
C ILE A 117 9.95 -6.81 -4.88
N GLY A 118 10.74 -7.34 -5.82
CA GLY A 118 10.77 -6.89 -7.21
C GLY A 118 11.46 -5.54 -7.44
N LYS A 119 12.28 -5.08 -6.51
CA LYS A 119 13.18 -3.93 -6.72
C LYS A 119 14.51 -4.39 -7.32
N GLU A 120 15.06 -3.57 -8.20
CA GLU A 120 16.42 -3.74 -8.67
C GLU A 120 17.43 -3.39 -7.54
N PRO A 121 18.67 -3.93 -7.56
CA PRO A 121 19.65 -3.68 -6.51
C PRO A 121 19.94 -2.18 -6.27
N LYS A 122 19.93 -1.37 -7.31
CA LYS A 122 20.10 0.08 -7.21
C LYS A 122 18.94 0.77 -6.50
N GLU A 123 17.70 0.36 -6.83
CA GLU A 123 16.50 0.85 -6.17
C GLU A 123 16.43 0.42 -4.71
N LEU A 124 16.94 -0.79 -4.41
CA LEU A 124 17.01 -1.30 -3.05
C LEU A 124 17.95 -0.46 -2.17
N ILE A 125 19.15 -0.13 -2.66
CA ILE A 125 20.11 0.73 -1.95
C ILE A 125 19.48 2.10 -1.67
N LEU A 126 18.84 2.71 -2.67
CA LEU A 126 18.19 4.01 -2.51
C LEU A 126 17.04 3.95 -1.48
N SER A 127 16.27 2.86 -1.49
CA SER A 127 15.21 2.63 -0.51
C SER A 127 15.74 2.46 0.91
N LEU A 128 16.87 1.77 1.09
CA LEU A 128 17.52 1.63 2.40
C LEU A 128 18.05 2.97 2.93
N ILE A 129 18.57 3.82 2.05
CA ILE A 129 19.01 5.18 2.41
C ILE A 129 17.80 6.03 2.82
N ALA A 130 16.69 5.96 2.05
CA ALA A 130 15.45 6.65 2.38
C ALA A 130 14.85 6.16 3.71
N PHE A 131 14.82 4.85 3.92
CA PHE A 131 14.41 4.21 5.18
C PHE A 131 15.22 4.75 6.38
N ALA A 132 16.56 4.73 6.28
CA ALA A 132 17.44 5.25 7.33
C ALA A 132 17.20 6.75 7.58
N GLY A 133 17.01 7.54 6.52
CA GLY A 133 16.71 8.97 6.60
C GLY A 133 15.39 9.27 7.31
N ILE A 134 14.32 8.55 6.96
CA ILE A 134 13.00 8.69 7.59
C ILE A 134 13.09 8.33 9.08
N ILE A 135 13.70 7.19 9.41
CA ILE A 135 13.87 6.79 10.82
C ILE A 135 14.64 7.85 11.60
N LEU A 136 15.73 8.36 11.03
CA LEU A 136 16.55 9.40 11.70
C LEU A 136 15.71 10.67 11.97
N ILE A 137 14.96 11.15 10.99
CA ILE A 137 14.09 12.33 11.13
C ILE A 137 13.04 12.09 12.22
N LEU A 138 12.39 10.93 12.22
CA LEU A 138 11.36 10.59 13.21
C LEU A 138 11.94 10.43 14.62
N LEU A 139 13.13 9.84 14.76
CA LEU A 139 13.83 9.75 16.06
C LEU A 139 14.21 11.11 16.59
N ILE A 140 14.73 12.00 15.75
CA ILE A 140 15.03 13.39 16.13
C ILE A 140 13.74 14.11 16.55
N SER A 141 12.66 13.98 15.77
CA SER A 141 11.37 14.57 16.09
C SER A 141 10.81 14.05 17.41
N SER A 142 10.92 12.73 17.67
CA SER A 142 10.51 12.10 18.92
C SER A 142 11.31 12.62 20.12
N ALA A 143 12.63 12.77 19.96
CA ALA A 143 13.50 13.31 20.99
C ALA A 143 13.19 14.79 21.33
N VAL A 144 12.91 15.60 20.30
CA VAL A 144 12.55 17.02 20.47
C VAL A 144 11.17 17.18 21.13
N THR A 145 10.21 16.35 20.78
CA THR A 145 8.83 16.40 21.32
C THR A 145 8.64 15.65 22.62
N LYS A 146 9.72 15.22 23.29
CA LYS A 146 9.70 14.47 24.55
C LYS A 146 8.79 13.22 24.47
N ASN A 147 9.05 12.36 23.51
CA ASN A 147 8.29 11.13 23.21
C ASN A 147 6.85 11.37 22.71
N GLY A 148 6.60 12.48 22.04
CA GLY A 148 5.32 12.74 21.40
C GLY A 148 4.96 11.84 20.22
N ILE A 149 5.94 11.05 19.71
CA ILE A 149 5.72 10.07 18.63
C ILE A 149 5.96 8.68 19.20
N GLY A 150 4.98 7.80 19.05
CA GLY A 150 5.08 6.41 19.48
C GLY A 150 6.15 5.62 18.72
N GLY A 151 6.86 4.71 19.39
CA GLY A 151 7.89 3.87 18.76
C GLY A 151 7.33 2.99 17.62
N GLY A 152 6.04 2.61 17.70
CA GLY A 152 5.33 1.90 16.64
C GLY A 152 5.20 2.72 15.36
N ASP A 153 4.85 4.01 15.48
CA ASP A 153 4.71 4.93 14.34
C ASP A 153 6.03 5.12 13.59
N VAL A 154 7.15 5.20 14.34
CA VAL A 154 8.49 5.29 13.75
C VAL A 154 8.83 4.06 12.93
N LYS A 155 8.56 2.86 13.46
CA LYS A 155 8.80 1.59 12.74
C LYS A 155 7.93 1.48 11.50
N PHE A 156 6.66 1.84 11.62
CA PHE A 156 5.70 1.71 10.51
C PHE A 156 6.00 2.69 9.37
N ALA A 157 6.23 3.95 9.70
CA ALA A 157 6.59 4.97 8.71
C ALA A 157 7.95 4.69 8.03
N GLY A 158 8.90 4.09 8.76
CA GLY A 158 10.15 3.67 8.17
C GLY A 158 10.00 2.49 7.21
N ALA A 159 9.05 1.58 7.46
CA ALA A 159 8.82 0.40 6.61
C ALA A 159 8.05 0.70 5.32
N ALA A 160 7.29 1.79 5.25
CA ALA A 160 6.52 2.23 4.08
C ALA A 160 7.38 2.88 3.01
#